data_87d498fb07e0265d3c5a7a89e617c22a
#
_entry.id   87d498fb07e0265d3c5a7a89e617c22a
#
_cell.length_a   1.000
_cell.length_b   1.000
_cell.length_c   1.000
_cell.angle_alpha   90.00
_cell.angle_beta   90.00
_cell.angle_gamma   90.00
#
_symmetry.space_group_name_H-M   'P 1'
#
loop_
_entity.id
_entity.type
_entity.pdbx_description
1 polymer ?
#
loop_
_entity_poly.entity_id
_entity_poly.type
_entity_poly.pdbx_seq_one_letter_code
_entity_poly.pdbx_strand_id
1 'polypeptide(L)'
;MTLDRRHFLSGAYGMGTIALASLLKQEGLLANPALAGGGQHYDLTPKPAHGFGRAKAMISMFMQGGPSHIDLFEPKPELVRLDGKDFPGEVKYDDAAGASREVMGPQWKFRPHGQSGIEMSELVPFMGGIADEMTLIRSMHTGVNNHGQSIYSLINGQIVGGRPTLGSWITYGLGSENQDLPAYVALTDPRGLPVLGVDNFSNGWLPSMFQGTVVRSKEPRILNLDPPMSLKGEAQARYLNFVNRINREHAEAHPGESDLEARIQSFELAARMQTAAKEALDISRESEATKKLYGIDKPATEEFGKRCLIARRLVERGVRYVSIFTGNQTWDHHSSILTGLPAACLQVDQPAAALVMDLKQCGLLDTTIVHWGGEMGRLPVIQNRAGAKGRASVGRDHNTYGFSMWVAGGGFKAGHAHGATDEFGHHAVKDVVNHYDYHATLLHLFGLDARKLSYKRNGTDQVLVENPKARVVTEILA
;
A
#
# COMPACT_ATOMS: atom_id res chain seq x y z
N MET A 1 -6.12 39.47 -39.37
CA MET A 1 -6.07 38.19 -38.69
C MET A 1 -4.68 37.64 -38.83
N THR A 2 -3.80 37.88 -37.89
CA THR A 2 -2.41 37.36 -37.89
C THR A 2 -2.45 35.97 -37.32
N LEU A 3 -2.27 34.97 -38.16
CA LEU A 3 -2.08 33.59 -37.73
C LEU A 3 -0.77 33.47 -36.92
N ASP A 4 -0.91 33.15 -35.66
CA ASP A 4 0.21 32.92 -34.75
C ASP A 4 1.02 31.70 -35.20
N ARG A 5 2.37 31.86 -35.31
CA ARG A 5 3.31 30.77 -35.68
C ARG A 5 3.11 29.48 -34.89
N ARG A 6 2.67 29.57 -33.63
CA ARG A 6 2.36 28.37 -32.77
C ARG A 6 1.17 27.59 -33.27
N HIS A 7 0.10 28.25 -33.77
CA HIS A 7 -1.06 27.57 -34.35
C HIS A 7 -0.75 26.92 -35.70
N PHE A 8 0.13 27.50 -36.48
CA PHE A 8 0.58 26.91 -37.75
C PHE A 8 1.43 25.65 -37.51
N LEU A 9 2.34 25.68 -36.53
CA LEU A 9 3.19 24.53 -36.20
C LEU A 9 2.40 23.37 -35.56
N SER A 10 1.38 23.65 -34.70
CA SER A 10 0.53 22.61 -34.13
C SER A 10 -0.38 21.94 -35.19
N GLY A 11 -0.86 22.71 -36.18
CA GLY A 11 -1.65 22.16 -37.29
C GLY A 11 -0.78 21.35 -38.28
N ALA A 12 0.47 21.79 -38.53
CA ALA A 12 1.40 21.07 -39.38
C ALA A 12 1.92 19.77 -38.77
N TYR A 13 2.10 19.73 -37.42
CA TYR A 13 2.46 18.49 -36.71
C TYR A 13 1.36 17.45 -36.79
N GLY A 14 0.07 17.84 -36.70
CA GLY A 14 -1.05 16.91 -36.82
C GLY A 14 -1.15 16.24 -38.17
N MET A 15 -1.05 17.00 -39.27
CA MET A 15 -1.11 16.45 -40.64
C MET A 15 0.18 15.73 -41.06
N GLY A 16 1.36 16.24 -40.63
CA GLY A 16 2.65 15.60 -40.92
C GLY A 16 2.82 14.25 -40.23
N THR A 17 2.34 14.10 -39.00
CA THR A 17 2.35 12.81 -38.26
C THR A 17 1.38 11.80 -38.85
N ILE A 18 0.19 12.23 -39.30
CA ILE A 18 -0.78 11.36 -39.98
C ILE A 18 -0.24 10.91 -41.35
N ALA A 19 0.37 11.82 -42.11
CA ALA A 19 1.00 11.51 -43.41
C ALA A 19 2.20 10.56 -43.22
N LEU A 20 3.05 10.80 -42.25
CA LEU A 20 4.17 9.94 -41.91
C LEU A 20 3.71 8.56 -41.46
N ALA A 21 2.70 8.49 -40.57
CA ALA A 21 2.12 7.23 -40.13
C ALA A 21 1.50 6.44 -41.31
N SER A 22 0.83 7.14 -42.25
CA SER A 22 0.27 6.52 -43.47
C SER A 22 1.36 5.99 -44.41
N LEU A 23 2.46 6.75 -44.60
CA LEU A 23 3.62 6.31 -45.40
C LEU A 23 4.34 5.12 -44.76
N LEU A 24 4.60 5.18 -43.45
CA LEU A 24 5.20 4.07 -42.68
C LEU A 24 4.35 2.81 -42.72
N LYS A 25 3.02 2.96 -42.74
CA LYS A 25 2.08 1.84 -42.88
C LYS A 25 2.10 1.26 -44.31
N GLN A 26 2.22 2.08 -45.36
CA GLN A 26 2.35 1.65 -46.74
C GLN A 26 3.68 0.91 -46.99
N GLU A 27 4.75 1.36 -46.37
CA GLU A 27 6.08 0.76 -46.45
C GLU A 27 6.28 -0.46 -45.56
N GLY A 28 5.24 -0.87 -44.78
CA GLY A 28 5.31 -1.99 -43.85
C GLY A 28 6.27 -1.78 -42.66
N LEU A 29 6.70 -0.54 -42.44
CA LEU A 29 7.63 -0.16 -41.34
C LEU A 29 6.93 0.13 -40.03
N LEU A 30 5.58 0.28 -40.02
CA LEU A 30 4.79 0.22 -38.80
C LEU A 30 4.49 -1.24 -38.51
N ALA A 31 4.77 -1.67 -37.28
CA ALA A 31 4.38 -3.00 -36.81
C ALA A 31 2.90 -3.25 -37.16
N ASN A 32 2.64 -4.33 -37.91
CA ASN A 32 1.28 -4.67 -38.31
C ASN A 32 0.53 -5.13 -37.04
N PRO A 33 -0.51 -4.42 -36.57
CA PRO A 33 -1.25 -4.81 -35.37
C PRO A 33 -1.87 -6.20 -35.47
N ALA A 34 -2.08 -6.69 -36.70
CA ALA A 34 -2.66 -8.01 -37.00
C ALA A 34 -1.72 -9.20 -36.66
N LEU A 35 -0.42 -8.97 -36.34
CA LEU A 35 0.52 -10.01 -35.91
C LEU A 35 0.73 -10.05 -34.40
N ALA A 36 0.22 -9.08 -33.63
CA ALA A 36 0.05 -9.19 -32.19
C ALA A 36 -1.21 -10.03 -31.97
N GLY A 37 -1.03 -11.32 -31.61
CA GLY A 37 -2.11 -12.26 -31.35
C GLY A 37 -3.24 -11.65 -30.53
N GLY A 38 -4.47 -12.04 -30.81
CA GLY A 38 -5.75 -11.50 -30.39
C GLY A 38 -5.68 -10.67 -29.12
N GLY A 39 -6.00 -9.38 -29.22
CA GLY A 39 -5.85 -8.40 -28.15
C GLY A 39 -6.45 -8.92 -26.85
N GLN A 40 -5.60 -9.05 -25.82
CA GLN A 40 -6.08 -9.50 -24.51
C GLN A 40 -7.00 -8.40 -23.96
N HIS A 41 -8.29 -8.72 -23.87
CA HIS A 41 -9.27 -7.80 -23.27
C HIS A 41 -9.06 -7.73 -21.78
N TYR A 42 -8.83 -6.54 -21.24
CA TYR A 42 -8.67 -6.31 -19.81
C TYR A 42 -9.92 -5.66 -19.25
N ASP A 43 -10.44 -6.19 -18.16
CA ASP A 43 -11.56 -5.66 -17.41
C ASP A 43 -11.37 -5.85 -15.90
N LEU A 44 -12.29 -5.29 -15.12
CA LEU A 44 -12.33 -5.43 -13.66
C LEU A 44 -13.39 -6.47 -13.22
N THR A 45 -13.96 -7.25 -14.14
CA THR A 45 -14.90 -8.32 -13.76
C THR A 45 -14.17 -9.37 -12.89
N PRO A 46 -14.89 -10.04 -11.96
CA PRO A 46 -14.31 -11.08 -11.15
C PRO A 46 -13.69 -12.19 -12.01
N LYS A 47 -12.45 -12.55 -11.70
CA LYS A 47 -11.69 -13.59 -12.40
C LYS A 47 -11.47 -14.79 -11.49
N PRO A 48 -11.43 -16.02 -12.02
CA PRO A 48 -11.12 -17.21 -11.24
C PRO A 48 -9.68 -17.12 -10.70
N ALA A 49 -9.51 -17.44 -9.42
CA ALA A 49 -8.20 -17.60 -8.82
C ALA A 49 -7.51 -18.88 -9.36
N HIS A 50 -6.20 -18.99 -9.17
CA HIS A 50 -5.42 -20.17 -9.55
C HIS A 50 -5.69 -21.37 -8.64
N GLY A 51 -6.18 -21.12 -7.42
CA GLY A 51 -6.49 -22.13 -6.41
C GLY A 51 -7.40 -21.57 -5.32
N PHE A 52 -7.53 -22.30 -4.23
CA PHE A 52 -8.30 -21.81 -3.08
C PHE A 52 -7.59 -20.64 -2.43
N GLY A 53 -8.32 -19.54 -2.21
CA GLY A 53 -7.89 -18.38 -1.46
C GLY A 53 -8.93 -17.98 -0.42
N ARG A 54 -8.49 -17.75 0.81
CA ARG A 54 -9.38 -17.33 1.90
C ARG A 54 -9.67 -15.83 1.85
N ALA A 55 -8.66 -15.05 1.43
CA ALA A 55 -8.77 -13.60 1.36
C ALA A 55 -9.57 -13.14 0.13
N LYS A 56 -10.51 -12.23 0.35
CA LYS A 56 -11.25 -11.52 -0.70
C LYS A 56 -10.81 -10.07 -0.84
N ALA A 57 -10.32 -9.48 0.24
CA ALA A 57 -9.87 -8.10 0.28
C ALA A 57 -8.64 -7.92 1.17
N MET A 58 -7.93 -6.79 0.98
CA MET A 58 -6.83 -6.39 1.85
C MET A 58 -6.91 -4.88 2.15
N ILE A 59 -6.68 -4.54 3.42
CA ILE A 59 -6.42 -3.17 3.88
C ILE A 59 -4.98 -3.10 4.36
N SER A 60 -4.15 -2.31 3.68
CA SER A 60 -2.75 -2.12 4.02
C SER A 60 -2.54 -0.75 4.66
N MET A 61 -2.24 -0.73 5.95
CA MET A 61 -1.83 0.46 6.69
C MET A 61 -0.31 0.60 6.63
N PHE A 62 0.18 1.48 5.76
CA PHE A 62 1.60 1.66 5.50
C PHE A 62 2.18 2.79 6.36
N MET A 63 3.03 2.41 7.33
CA MET A 63 3.65 3.27 8.34
C MET A 63 4.98 3.81 7.85
N GLN A 64 4.95 4.83 7.00
CA GLN A 64 6.14 5.36 6.34
C GLN A 64 7.17 5.94 7.29
N GLY A 65 8.40 5.55 7.09
CA GLY A 65 9.54 5.99 7.86
C GLY A 65 10.14 4.92 8.78
N GLY A 66 9.56 3.72 8.83
CA GLY A 66 10.12 2.59 9.57
C GLY A 66 9.90 2.64 11.08
N PRO A 67 8.77 2.10 11.58
CA PRO A 67 8.50 1.99 13.01
C PRO A 67 9.59 1.22 13.77
N SER A 68 9.99 1.71 14.92
CA SER A 68 11.00 1.05 15.76
C SER A 68 10.44 -0.23 16.38
N HIS A 69 10.79 -1.38 15.81
CA HIS A 69 10.31 -2.69 16.27
C HIS A 69 10.78 -3.03 17.67
N ILE A 70 12.02 -2.63 18.04
CA ILE A 70 12.60 -2.86 19.37
C ILE A 70 11.97 -1.98 20.47
N ASP A 71 11.30 -0.90 20.08
CA ASP A 71 10.58 -0.04 21.02
C ASP A 71 9.07 -0.33 21.06
N LEU A 72 8.54 -1.15 20.11
CA LEU A 72 7.10 -1.41 19.99
C LEU A 72 6.68 -2.88 20.16
N PHE A 73 7.43 -3.84 19.55
CA PHE A 73 6.93 -5.21 19.34
C PHE A 73 7.88 -6.31 19.77
N GLU A 74 9.16 -6.01 20.01
CA GLU A 74 10.15 -7.01 20.31
C GLU A 74 11.11 -6.55 21.41
N PRO A 75 10.76 -6.76 22.70
CA PRO A 75 11.63 -6.39 23.82
C PRO A 75 12.95 -7.17 23.78
N LYS A 76 14.06 -6.47 24.00
CA LYS A 76 15.42 -7.04 24.00
C LYS A 76 16.09 -6.79 25.35
N PRO A 77 16.16 -7.80 26.23
CA PRO A 77 16.84 -7.68 27.52
C PRO A 77 18.30 -7.23 27.43
N GLU A 78 19.03 -7.66 26.37
CA GLU A 78 20.42 -7.26 26.15
C GLU A 78 20.56 -5.75 25.91
N LEU A 79 19.59 -5.11 25.25
CA LEU A 79 19.62 -3.66 25.10
C LEU A 79 19.43 -2.92 26.44
N VAL A 80 18.70 -3.52 27.39
CA VAL A 80 18.59 -2.96 28.75
C VAL A 80 19.93 -3.05 29.47
N ARG A 81 20.62 -4.20 29.35
CA ARG A 81 21.92 -4.45 30.00
C ARG A 81 23.05 -3.57 29.44
N LEU A 82 22.98 -3.27 28.14
CA LEU A 82 23.99 -2.51 27.40
C LEU A 82 23.65 -1.03 27.24
N ASP A 83 22.53 -0.55 27.76
CA ASP A 83 22.14 0.85 27.62
C ASP A 83 23.25 1.82 28.03
N GLY A 84 23.59 2.74 27.14
CA GLY A 84 24.72 3.70 27.33
C GLY A 84 26.13 3.11 27.16
N LYS A 85 26.27 1.83 26.76
CA LYS A 85 27.56 1.19 26.46
C LYS A 85 27.73 1.01 24.96
N ASP A 86 28.97 0.70 24.56
CA ASP A 86 29.27 0.40 23.16
C ASP A 86 28.61 -0.91 22.71
N PHE A 87 28.02 -0.88 21.52
CA PHE A 87 27.51 -2.05 20.85
C PHE A 87 28.61 -3.06 20.54
N PRO A 88 28.44 -4.33 20.91
CA PRO A 88 29.53 -5.32 20.81
C PRO A 88 29.80 -5.82 19.38
N GLY A 89 28.90 -5.57 18.45
CA GLY A 89 28.97 -6.03 17.06
C GLY A 89 29.35 -4.93 16.07
N GLU A 90 29.24 -5.26 14.79
CA GLU A 90 29.30 -4.28 13.70
C GLU A 90 27.91 -3.70 13.44
N VAL A 91 27.84 -2.41 13.16
CA VAL A 91 26.60 -1.71 12.79
C VAL A 91 26.81 -1.06 11.43
N LYS A 92 25.90 -1.35 10.50
CA LYS A 92 25.86 -0.70 9.21
C LYS A 92 24.84 0.45 9.25
N TYR A 93 25.33 1.66 9.16
CA TYR A 93 24.51 2.87 9.14
C TYR A 93 24.05 3.21 7.72
N ASP A 94 22.85 3.77 7.58
CA ASP A 94 22.40 4.41 6.35
C ASP A 94 22.93 5.86 6.29
N ASP A 95 22.81 6.58 7.41
CA ASP A 95 23.33 7.93 7.59
C ASP A 95 24.50 7.93 8.56
N ALA A 96 25.72 8.00 8.01
CA ALA A 96 26.94 8.07 8.83
C ALA A 96 27.05 9.38 9.64
N ALA A 97 26.25 10.40 9.28
CA ALA A 97 26.21 11.64 10.06
C ALA A 97 25.49 11.40 11.40
N GLY A 98 26.24 11.51 12.50
CA GLY A 98 25.72 11.23 13.84
C GLY A 98 25.69 9.74 14.21
N ALA A 99 26.33 8.88 13.42
CA ALA A 99 26.52 7.47 13.76
C ALA A 99 27.23 7.34 15.12
N SER A 100 26.68 6.49 15.98
CA SER A 100 27.20 6.22 17.32
C SER A 100 27.18 4.72 17.56
N ARG A 101 28.13 4.23 18.35
CA ARG A 101 28.14 2.84 18.83
C ARG A 101 27.39 2.68 20.16
N GLU A 102 26.93 3.78 20.75
CA GLU A 102 26.24 3.76 22.04
C GLU A 102 24.88 3.08 21.88
N VAL A 103 24.65 2.00 22.64
CA VAL A 103 23.38 1.29 22.69
C VAL A 103 22.32 2.17 23.34
N MET A 104 21.15 2.21 22.73
CA MET A 104 19.96 2.77 23.33
C MET A 104 19.02 1.65 23.73
N GLY A 105 18.87 1.42 25.02
CA GLY A 105 17.89 0.49 25.56
C GLY A 105 16.47 0.92 25.28
N PRO A 106 15.46 0.04 25.49
CA PRO A 106 14.06 0.39 25.35
C PRO A 106 13.68 1.46 26.39
N GLN A 107 12.97 2.49 25.93
CA GLN A 107 12.57 3.62 26.77
C GLN A 107 11.17 3.46 27.35
N TRP A 108 10.43 2.46 26.90
CA TRP A 108 9.05 2.16 27.30
C TRP A 108 8.93 0.73 27.82
N LYS A 109 7.93 0.53 28.68
CA LYS A 109 7.66 -0.78 29.28
C LYS A 109 6.93 -1.67 28.28
N PHE A 110 7.28 -2.96 28.32
CA PHE A 110 6.59 -4.02 27.61
C PHE A 110 5.77 -4.85 28.60
N ARG A 111 4.65 -5.37 28.07
CA ARG A 111 3.82 -6.33 28.81
C ARG A 111 3.20 -7.34 27.86
N PRO A 112 2.87 -8.55 28.33
CA PRO A 112 2.10 -9.51 27.56
C PRO A 112 0.66 -9.03 27.41
N HIS A 113 0.05 -9.35 26.26
CA HIS A 113 -1.32 -8.99 25.93
C HIS A 113 -2.12 -10.21 25.47
N GLY A 114 -3.44 -10.17 25.74
CA GLY A 114 -4.37 -11.22 25.35
C GLY A 114 -4.04 -12.58 25.99
N GLN A 115 -4.67 -13.63 25.47
CA GLN A 115 -4.36 -15.03 25.83
C GLN A 115 -3.09 -15.51 25.12
N SER A 116 -2.77 -14.93 23.96
CA SER A 116 -1.57 -15.22 23.19
C SER A 116 -0.26 -14.85 23.93
N GLY A 117 -0.35 -13.91 24.88
CA GLY A 117 0.82 -13.43 25.62
C GLY A 117 1.83 -12.64 24.76
N ILE A 118 1.42 -12.15 23.59
CA ILE A 118 2.28 -11.33 22.73
C ILE A 118 2.71 -10.06 23.48
N GLU A 119 4.01 -9.87 23.62
CA GLU A 119 4.56 -8.69 24.29
C GLU A 119 4.55 -7.49 23.37
N MET A 120 4.00 -6.38 23.86
CA MET A 120 4.00 -5.09 23.16
C MET A 120 4.27 -3.94 24.14
N SER A 121 4.74 -2.83 23.57
CA SER A 121 5.01 -1.60 24.30
C SER A 121 3.74 -0.96 24.87
N GLU A 122 3.89 -0.25 25.99
CA GLU A 122 2.84 0.61 26.54
C GLU A 122 2.40 1.74 25.63
N LEU A 123 3.12 2.01 24.54
CA LEU A 123 2.78 2.99 23.51
C LEU A 123 1.63 2.55 22.60
N VAL A 124 1.31 1.26 22.56
CA VAL A 124 0.29 0.69 21.66
C VAL A 124 -0.76 -0.15 22.43
N PRO A 125 -1.43 0.43 23.44
CA PRO A 125 -2.35 -0.31 24.31
C PRO A 125 -3.60 -0.82 23.59
N PHE A 126 -4.09 -0.14 22.56
CA PHE A 126 -5.24 -0.59 21.78
C PHE A 126 -4.87 -1.77 20.87
N MET A 127 -3.71 -1.73 20.18
CA MET A 127 -3.19 -2.89 19.45
C MET A 127 -2.95 -4.07 20.40
N GLY A 128 -2.53 -3.83 21.65
CA GLY A 128 -2.48 -4.84 22.68
C GLY A 128 -3.84 -5.52 22.92
N GLY A 129 -4.94 -4.79 22.80
CA GLY A 129 -6.30 -5.32 22.93
C GLY A 129 -6.74 -6.26 21.79
N ILE A 130 -6.02 -6.28 20.67
CA ILE A 130 -6.26 -7.19 19.53
C ILE A 130 -5.14 -8.22 19.34
N ALA A 131 -4.29 -8.43 20.34
CA ALA A 131 -3.17 -9.37 20.27
C ALA A 131 -3.60 -10.78 19.85
N ASP A 132 -4.76 -11.22 20.31
CA ASP A 132 -5.31 -12.55 19.99
C ASP A 132 -5.88 -12.66 18.55
N GLU A 133 -5.97 -11.55 17.82
CA GLU A 133 -6.47 -11.52 16.43
C GLU A 133 -5.33 -11.38 15.40
N MET A 134 -4.11 -11.08 15.85
CA MET A 134 -3.00 -10.77 14.94
C MET A 134 -1.96 -11.89 14.86
N THR A 135 -1.27 -11.92 13.73
CA THR A 135 0.06 -12.52 13.60
C THR A 135 1.11 -11.41 13.60
N LEU A 136 1.98 -11.41 14.58
CA LEU A 136 3.12 -10.50 14.67
C LEU A 136 4.35 -11.17 14.06
N ILE A 137 4.84 -10.65 12.92
CA ILE A 137 6.05 -11.14 12.23
C ILE A 137 7.22 -10.28 12.69
N ARG A 138 8.14 -10.87 13.48
CA ARG A 138 9.31 -10.19 14.07
C ARG A 138 10.59 -10.34 13.24
N SER A 139 10.53 -11.08 12.17
CA SER A 139 11.70 -11.48 11.37
C SER A 139 11.68 -10.98 9.93
N MET A 140 11.00 -9.86 9.69
CA MET A 140 11.00 -9.23 8.39
C MET A 140 12.35 -8.63 8.02
N HIS A 141 12.74 -8.71 6.74
CA HIS A 141 13.85 -7.92 6.20
C HIS A 141 13.67 -7.57 4.73
N THR A 142 14.19 -6.42 4.32
CA THR A 142 14.27 -5.98 2.91
C THR A 142 15.69 -5.96 2.40
N GLY A 143 16.67 -5.76 3.28
CA GLY A 143 18.10 -5.74 2.96
C GLY A 143 18.57 -4.44 2.27
N VAL A 144 17.76 -3.39 2.25
CA VAL A 144 18.06 -2.12 1.56
C VAL A 144 17.84 -0.95 2.51
N ASN A 145 18.88 -0.16 2.78
CA ASN A 145 18.88 0.90 3.79
C ASN A 145 18.35 2.27 3.32
N ASN A 146 17.74 2.37 2.17
CA ASN A 146 17.16 3.62 1.65
C ASN A 146 15.64 3.52 1.64
N HIS A 147 14.93 4.54 2.17
CA HIS A 147 13.47 4.55 2.21
C HIS A 147 12.82 4.24 0.87
N GLY A 148 13.19 4.96 -0.20
CA GLY A 148 12.59 4.78 -1.52
C GLY A 148 12.70 3.34 -2.01
N GLN A 149 13.89 2.75 -1.93
CA GLN A 149 14.15 1.39 -2.38
C GLN A 149 13.48 0.33 -1.49
N SER A 150 13.49 0.52 -0.17
CA SER A 150 12.81 -0.37 0.77
C SER A 150 11.28 -0.30 0.62
N ILE A 151 10.72 0.89 0.38
CA ILE A 151 9.30 1.04 0.06
C ILE A 151 8.98 0.28 -1.22
N TYR A 152 9.75 0.47 -2.31
CA TYR A 152 9.55 -0.28 -3.54
C TYR A 152 9.60 -1.80 -3.30
N SER A 153 10.55 -2.31 -2.51
CA SER A 153 10.63 -3.73 -2.16
C SER A 153 9.32 -4.26 -1.58
N LEU A 154 8.67 -3.51 -0.69
CA LEU A 154 7.42 -3.93 -0.04
C LEU A 154 6.17 -3.68 -0.90
N ILE A 155 6.15 -2.68 -1.77
CA ILE A 155 4.95 -2.36 -2.55
C ILE A 155 4.93 -3.02 -3.93
N ASN A 156 6.11 -3.24 -4.58
CA ASN A 156 6.19 -3.75 -5.94
C ASN A 156 7.15 -4.94 -6.14
N GLY A 157 7.78 -5.43 -5.05
CA GLY A 157 8.66 -6.59 -5.06
C GLY A 157 10.09 -6.32 -5.57
N GLN A 158 10.44 -5.09 -5.92
CA GLN A 158 11.75 -4.73 -6.43
C GLN A 158 12.21 -3.39 -5.86
N ILE A 159 13.51 -3.07 -6.00
CA ILE A 159 14.10 -1.83 -5.48
C ILE A 159 13.95 -0.62 -6.42
N VAL A 160 13.19 -0.76 -7.50
CA VAL A 160 13.05 0.25 -8.56
C VAL A 160 11.59 0.60 -8.81
N GLY A 161 11.35 1.85 -9.22
CA GLY A 161 10.03 2.35 -9.60
C GLY A 161 9.54 1.88 -10.97
N GLY A 162 8.35 2.34 -11.37
CA GLY A 162 7.73 2.03 -12.66
C GLY A 162 7.16 0.62 -12.77
N ARG A 163 7.08 -0.12 -11.67
CA ARG A 163 6.50 -1.48 -11.59
C ARG A 163 5.12 -1.44 -10.95
N PRO A 164 4.22 -2.39 -11.30
CA PRO A 164 2.93 -2.49 -10.65
C PRO A 164 3.07 -2.82 -9.17
N THR A 165 2.26 -2.16 -8.36
CA THR A 165 2.19 -2.45 -6.92
C THR A 165 1.43 -3.74 -6.64
N LEU A 166 1.57 -4.28 -5.43
CA LEU A 166 0.84 -5.47 -4.96
C LEU A 166 -0.68 -5.32 -5.18
N GLY A 167 -1.26 -4.15 -4.86
CA GLY A 167 -2.68 -3.88 -5.08
C GLY A 167 -3.07 -3.97 -6.56
N SER A 168 -2.22 -3.46 -7.46
CA SER A 168 -2.41 -3.58 -8.91
C SER A 168 -2.32 -5.02 -9.40
N TRP A 169 -1.38 -5.82 -8.87
CA TRP A 169 -1.27 -7.24 -9.20
C TRP A 169 -2.48 -8.06 -8.72
N ILE A 170 -2.95 -7.84 -7.49
CA ILE A 170 -4.12 -8.54 -6.95
C ILE A 170 -5.37 -8.19 -7.76
N THR A 171 -5.57 -6.92 -8.10
CA THR A 171 -6.72 -6.49 -8.91
C THR A 171 -6.62 -6.95 -10.37
N TYR A 172 -5.42 -7.01 -10.94
CA TYR A 172 -5.18 -7.61 -12.24
C TYR A 172 -5.54 -9.11 -12.26
N GLY A 173 -5.12 -9.85 -11.22
CA GLY A 173 -5.35 -11.29 -11.11
C GLY A 173 -6.80 -11.67 -10.84
N LEU A 174 -7.54 -10.88 -10.06
CA LEU A 174 -8.87 -11.26 -9.55
C LEU A 174 -10.01 -10.34 -9.98
N GLY A 175 -9.73 -9.16 -10.51
CA GLY A 175 -10.75 -8.14 -10.73
C GLY A 175 -11.37 -7.62 -9.43
N SER A 176 -12.60 -7.16 -9.49
CA SER A 176 -13.36 -6.62 -8.35
C SER A 176 -14.79 -7.18 -8.33
N GLU A 177 -15.27 -7.45 -7.12
CA GLU A 177 -16.68 -7.85 -6.93
C GLU A 177 -17.63 -6.69 -7.21
N ASN A 178 -17.19 -5.47 -6.94
CA ASN A 178 -17.94 -4.25 -7.18
C ASN A 178 -17.49 -3.60 -8.49
N GLN A 179 -18.45 -3.35 -9.39
CA GLN A 179 -18.20 -2.72 -10.68
C GLN A 179 -18.45 -1.20 -10.70
N ASP A 180 -18.96 -0.64 -9.59
CA ASP A 180 -19.28 0.79 -9.45
C ASP A 180 -18.27 1.55 -8.58
N LEU A 181 -17.32 0.83 -7.98
CA LEU A 181 -16.22 1.38 -7.20
C LEU A 181 -14.85 0.92 -7.77
N PRO A 182 -13.78 1.71 -7.56
CA PRO A 182 -12.44 1.27 -7.95
C PRO A 182 -12.08 -0.04 -7.24
N ALA A 183 -11.43 -0.96 -7.95
CA ALA A 183 -10.93 -2.20 -7.34
C ALA A 183 -9.79 -1.96 -6.35
N TYR A 184 -9.02 -0.88 -6.55
CA TYR A 184 -7.93 -0.44 -5.69
C TYR A 184 -8.09 1.04 -5.30
N VAL A 185 -8.08 1.32 -4.00
CA VAL A 185 -8.22 2.67 -3.42
C VAL A 185 -6.99 3.02 -2.59
N ALA A 186 -6.46 4.24 -2.76
CA ALA A 186 -5.37 4.81 -1.97
C ALA A 186 -5.88 5.97 -1.11
N LEU A 187 -5.89 5.79 0.21
CA LEU A 187 -6.28 6.79 1.20
C LEU A 187 -5.03 7.54 1.67
N THR A 188 -4.85 8.76 1.18
CA THR A 188 -3.67 9.58 1.48
C THR A 188 -3.83 10.40 2.76
N ASP A 189 -2.71 10.75 3.37
CA ASP A 189 -2.68 11.63 4.55
C ASP A 189 -3.09 13.07 4.15
N PRO A 190 -3.80 13.81 5.02
CA PRO A 190 -4.17 15.20 4.73
C PRO A 190 -2.98 16.16 4.56
N ARG A 191 -1.79 15.76 5.03
CA ARG A 191 -0.55 16.53 4.90
C ARG A 191 0.10 16.39 3.52
N GLY A 192 -0.28 15.40 2.72
CA GLY A 192 0.24 15.23 1.37
C GLY A 192 0.37 13.77 0.92
N LEU A 193 1.06 13.59 -0.20
CA LEU A 193 1.34 12.29 -0.75
C LEU A 193 2.44 11.57 0.05
N PRO A 194 2.47 10.23 0.01
CA PRO A 194 3.53 9.42 0.59
C PRO A 194 4.91 9.66 -0.08
N VAL A 195 5.98 9.13 0.50
CA VAL A 195 7.39 9.39 0.11
C VAL A 195 7.62 9.26 -1.40
N LEU A 196 7.12 8.21 -2.03
CA LEU A 196 7.27 7.99 -3.48
C LEU A 196 6.12 8.59 -4.31
N GLY A 197 5.29 9.46 -3.72
CA GLY A 197 4.15 10.06 -4.40
C GLY A 197 3.20 9.00 -4.94
N VAL A 198 2.85 9.13 -6.23
CA VAL A 198 1.90 8.24 -6.92
C VAL A 198 2.44 6.83 -7.16
N ASP A 199 3.75 6.62 -7.09
CA ASP A 199 4.36 5.30 -7.29
C ASP A 199 3.90 4.29 -6.23
N ASN A 200 3.52 4.77 -5.03
CA ASN A 200 3.00 3.89 -3.97
C ASN A 200 1.71 3.14 -4.32
N PHE A 201 0.99 3.57 -5.33
CA PHE A 201 -0.26 2.96 -5.79
C PHE A 201 -0.35 2.90 -7.31
N SER A 202 0.81 2.88 -7.97
CA SER A 202 0.93 2.85 -9.42
C SER A 202 0.58 1.47 -10.00
N ASN A 203 -0.08 1.49 -11.16
CA ASN A 203 -0.23 0.30 -12.00
C ASN A 203 1.06 -0.09 -12.74
N GLY A 204 2.11 0.76 -12.69
CA GLY A 204 3.33 0.58 -13.47
C GLY A 204 3.00 0.39 -14.96
N TRP A 205 3.38 -0.75 -15.50
CA TRP A 205 3.13 -1.14 -16.89
C TRP A 205 1.89 -2.02 -17.08
N LEU A 206 1.11 -2.32 -16.04
CA LEU A 206 -0.24 -2.89 -16.19
C LEU A 206 -1.21 -1.84 -16.73
N PRO A 207 -2.33 -2.25 -17.39
CA PRO A 207 -3.36 -1.31 -17.82
C PRO A 207 -3.85 -0.37 -16.72
N SER A 208 -4.15 0.87 -17.09
CA SER A 208 -4.44 1.98 -16.15
C SER A 208 -5.61 1.73 -15.19
N MET A 209 -6.54 0.84 -15.54
CA MET A 209 -7.67 0.46 -14.68
C MET A 209 -7.26 -0.23 -13.37
N PHE A 210 -6.04 -0.77 -13.30
CA PHE A 210 -5.50 -1.43 -12.11
C PHE A 210 -4.73 -0.47 -11.19
N GLN A 211 -4.68 0.82 -11.53
CA GLN A 211 -4.07 1.84 -10.67
C GLN A 211 -4.93 2.14 -9.46
N GLY A 212 -4.29 2.41 -8.32
CA GLY A 212 -4.99 2.87 -7.13
C GLY A 212 -5.63 4.24 -7.32
N THR A 213 -6.93 4.33 -7.09
CA THR A 213 -7.68 5.59 -7.12
C THR A 213 -7.47 6.34 -5.82
N VAL A 214 -7.00 7.58 -5.91
CA VAL A 214 -6.75 8.42 -4.74
C VAL A 214 -8.06 8.93 -4.15
N VAL A 215 -8.28 8.65 -2.88
CA VAL A 215 -9.34 9.24 -2.06
C VAL A 215 -8.71 10.08 -0.96
N ARG A 216 -9.03 11.35 -0.95
CA ARG A 216 -8.50 12.34 -0.01
C ARG A 216 -9.23 12.24 1.33
N SER A 217 -8.54 12.59 2.39
CA SER A 217 -9.15 12.68 3.73
C SER A 217 -10.12 13.86 3.89
N LYS A 218 -9.95 14.92 3.07
CA LYS A 218 -10.78 16.14 3.06
C LYS A 218 -11.67 16.21 1.84
N GLU A 219 -12.83 16.85 2.00
CA GLU A 219 -13.74 17.12 0.88
C GLU A 219 -13.13 18.12 -0.13
N PRO A 220 -13.41 17.99 -1.43
CA PRO A 220 -14.01 16.80 -2.04
C PRO A 220 -13.03 15.61 -1.97
N ARG A 221 -13.51 14.45 -1.53
CA ARG A 221 -12.68 13.24 -1.35
C ARG A 221 -12.10 12.71 -2.65
N ILE A 222 -12.87 12.82 -3.72
CA ILE A 222 -12.43 12.51 -5.09
C ILE A 222 -12.61 13.79 -5.91
N LEU A 223 -11.52 14.23 -6.54
CA LEU A 223 -11.55 15.43 -7.38
C LEU A 223 -12.35 15.18 -8.65
N ASN A 224 -13.12 16.20 -9.07
CA ASN A 224 -13.91 16.18 -10.31
C ASN A 224 -14.91 15.01 -10.41
N LEU A 225 -15.37 14.47 -9.29
CA LEU A 225 -16.37 13.40 -9.27
C LEU A 225 -17.72 13.90 -9.77
N ASP A 226 -18.09 15.13 -9.43
CA ASP A 226 -19.34 15.73 -9.88
C ASP A 226 -19.23 16.30 -11.31
N PRO A 227 -20.23 16.10 -12.15
CA PRO A 227 -20.28 16.73 -13.45
C PRO A 227 -20.46 18.25 -13.32
N PRO A 228 -19.97 19.04 -14.29
CA PRO A 228 -20.29 20.46 -14.36
C PRO A 228 -21.80 20.71 -14.33
N MET A 229 -22.24 21.83 -13.78
CA MET A 229 -23.68 22.16 -13.67
C MET A 229 -24.42 22.08 -15.02
N SER A 230 -23.76 22.46 -16.11
CA SER A 230 -24.28 22.41 -17.48
C SER A 230 -24.51 20.98 -18.03
N LEU A 231 -23.93 19.97 -17.40
CA LEU A 231 -24.02 18.56 -17.81
C LEU A 231 -24.72 17.67 -16.77
N LYS A 232 -25.54 18.23 -15.88
CA LYS A 232 -26.26 17.41 -14.89
C LYS A 232 -27.49 16.72 -15.47
N GLY A 233 -27.83 15.53 -14.90
CA GLY A 233 -29.04 14.79 -15.24
C GLY A 233 -29.01 14.19 -16.64
N GLU A 234 -30.10 14.36 -17.40
CA GLU A 234 -30.24 13.79 -18.75
C GLU A 234 -29.16 14.31 -19.73
N ALA A 235 -28.71 15.55 -19.58
CA ALA A 235 -27.65 16.10 -20.44
C ALA A 235 -26.35 15.29 -20.30
N GLN A 236 -26.00 14.91 -19.06
CA GLN A 236 -24.86 14.06 -18.79
C GLN A 236 -25.03 12.65 -19.39
N ALA A 237 -26.18 12.03 -19.20
CA ALA A 237 -26.45 10.71 -19.77
C ALA A 237 -26.31 10.70 -21.31
N ARG A 238 -26.86 11.71 -21.98
CA ARG A 238 -26.69 11.88 -23.44
C ARG A 238 -25.24 12.09 -23.83
N TYR A 239 -24.50 12.91 -23.09
CA TYR A 239 -23.09 13.16 -23.35
C TYR A 239 -22.23 11.90 -23.17
N LEU A 240 -22.42 11.15 -22.07
CA LEU A 240 -21.70 9.90 -21.82
C LEU A 240 -22.00 8.84 -22.89
N ASN A 241 -23.27 8.69 -23.28
CA ASN A 241 -23.67 7.76 -24.36
C ASN A 241 -23.00 8.13 -25.68
N PHE A 242 -22.94 9.41 -26.00
CA PHE A 242 -22.25 9.90 -27.20
C PHE A 242 -20.75 9.59 -27.16
N VAL A 243 -20.08 9.92 -26.07
CA VAL A 243 -18.63 9.64 -25.90
C VAL A 243 -18.35 8.15 -25.96
N ASN A 244 -19.15 7.32 -25.29
CA ASN A 244 -19.00 5.87 -25.31
C ASN A 244 -19.17 5.29 -26.72
N ARG A 245 -20.09 5.82 -27.52
CA ARG A 245 -20.25 5.40 -28.92
C ARG A 245 -19.00 5.71 -29.74
N ILE A 246 -18.48 6.96 -29.67
CA ILE A 246 -17.26 7.36 -30.38
C ILE A 246 -16.06 6.52 -29.93
N ASN A 247 -15.94 6.27 -28.62
CA ASN A 247 -14.87 5.45 -28.07
C ASN A 247 -14.92 4.01 -28.60
N ARG A 248 -16.11 3.41 -28.71
CA ARG A 248 -16.27 2.06 -29.27
C ARG A 248 -15.94 2.02 -30.76
N GLU A 249 -16.45 2.97 -31.55
CA GLU A 249 -16.12 3.10 -32.97
C GLU A 249 -14.59 3.24 -33.15
N HIS A 250 -13.94 4.01 -32.28
CA HIS A 250 -12.49 4.17 -32.32
C HIS A 250 -11.74 2.89 -31.94
N ALA A 251 -12.18 2.18 -30.89
CA ALA A 251 -11.59 0.90 -30.45
C ALA A 251 -11.74 -0.18 -31.54
N GLU A 252 -12.90 -0.25 -32.19
CA GLU A 252 -13.14 -1.16 -33.32
C GLU A 252 -12.21 -0.90 -34.52
N ALA A 253 -11.90 0.38 -34.78
CA ALA A 253 -10.95 0.79 -35.81
C ALA A 253 -9.48 0.50 -35.46
N HIS A 254 -9.18 0.26 -34.17
CA HIS A 254 -7.82 0.03 -33.64
C HIS A 254 -7.75 -1.24 -32.79
N PRO A 255 -8.01 -2.42 -33.36
CA PRO A 255 -8.04 -3.67 -32.61
C PRO A 255 -6.65 -4.01 -32.05
N GLY A 256 -6.60 -4.40 -30.77
CA GLY A 256 -5.36 -4.78 -30.08
C GLY A 256 -4.67 -3.66 -29.32
N GLU A 257 -5.20 -2.42 -29.34
CA GLU A 257 -4.73 -1.33 -28.47
C GLU A 257 -5.34 -1.45 -27.06
N SER A 258 -4.73 -2.30 -26.22
CA SER A 258 -5.20 -2.57 -24.85
C SER A 258 -5.28 -1.33 -23.96
N ASP A 259 -4.41 -0.35 -24.19
CA ASP A 259 -4.41 0.91 -23.43
C ASP A 259 -5.62 1.79 -23.75
N LEU A 260 -6.13 1.71 -24.99
CA LEU A 260 -7.35 2.42 -25.39
C LEU A 260 -8.58 1.85 -24.68
N GLU A 261 -8.71 0.52 -24.65
CA GLU A 261 -9.80 -0.15 -23.95
C GLU A 261 -9.76 0.15 -22.44
N ALA A 262 -8.55 0.10 -21.83
CA ALA A 262 -8.35 0.42 -20.43
C ALA A 262 -8.77 1.86 -20.07
N ARG A 263 -8.52 2.82 -20.98
CA ARG A 263 -8.97 4.22 -20.79
C ARG A 263 -10.49 4.35 -20.90
N ILE A 264 -11.10 3.70 -21.86
CA ILE A 264 -12.57 3.69 -22.01
C ILE A 264 -13.22 3.17 -20.73
N GLN A 265 -12.78 2.04 -20.23
CA GLN A 265 -13.30 1.44 -18.99
C GLN A 265 -13.06 2.32 -17.76
N SER A 266 -11.91 3.02 -17.68
CA SER A 266 -11.64 3.98 -16.61
C SER A 266 -12.63 5.15 -16.62
N PHE A 267 -13.00 5.67 -17.78
CA PHE A 267 -14.03 6.73 -17.91
C PHE A 267 -15.42 6.22 -17.56
N GLU A 268 -15.78 5.01 -17.99
CA GLU A 268 -17.07 4.39 -17.63
C GLU A 268 -17.17 4.15 -16.12
N LEU A 269 -16.09 3.64 -15.48
CA LEU A 269 -16.03 3.50 -14.03
C LEU A 269 -16.19 4.85 -13.33
N ALA A 270 -15.49 5.90 -13.79
CA ALA A 270 -15.61 7.24 -13.20
C ALA A 270 -17.06 7.77 -13.24
N ALA A 271 -17.82 7.47 -14.30
CA ALA A 271 -19.22 7.83 -14.39
C ALA A 271 -20.08 7.05 -13.38
N ARG A 272 -19.88 5.73 -13.22
CA ARG A 272 -20.59 4.91 -12.21
C ARG A 272 -20.27 5.32 -10.79
N MET A 273 -19.03 5.70 -10.52
CA MET A 273 -18.56 6.16 -9.20
C MET A 273 -19.30 7.39 -8.67
N GLN A 274 -19.88 8.22 -9.52
CA GLN A 274 -20.53 9.48 -9.11
C GLN A 274 -21.59 9.29 -8.01
N THR A 275 -22.28 8.16 -8.00
CA THR A 275 -23.27 7.83 -6.96
C THR A 275 -22.67 6.89 -5.90
N ALA A 276 -22.06 5.79 -6.34
CA ALA A 276 -21.59 4.74 -5.44
C ALA A 276 -20.46 5.22 -4.50
N ALA A 277 -19.50 6.03 -5.02
CA ALA A 277 -18.41 6.51 -4.21
C ALA A 277 -18.87 7.53 -3.14
N LYS A 278 -19.86 8.38 -3.46
CA LYS A 278 -20.40 9.31 -2.45
C LYS A 278 -21.00 8.58 -1.27
N GLU A 279 -21.78 7.54 -1.52
CA GLU A 279 -22.39 6.71 -0.46
C GLU A 279 -21.31 5.95 0.32
N ALA A 280 -20.37 5.31 -0.36
CA ALA A 280 -19.32 4.52 0.27
C ALA A 280 -18.41 5.39 1.17
N LEU A 281 -18.12 6.62 0.78
CA LEU A 281 -17.24 7.55 1.49
C LEU A 281 -17.95 8.40 2.55
N ASP A 282 -19.29 8.39 2.59
CA ASP A 282 -20.07 9.14 3.57
C ASP A 282 -20.12 8.43 4.92
N ILE A 283 -19.25 8.84 5.83
CA ILE A 283 -19.21 8.34 7.22
C ILE A 283 -20.16 9.07 8.16
N SER A 284 -20.94 10.05 7.68
CA SER A 284 -21.87 10.81 8.53
C SER A 284 -22.97 9.93 9.14
N ARG A 285 -23.35 8.88 8.40
CA ARG A 285 -24.40 7.91 8.80
C ARG A 285 -23.93 6.84 9.76
N GLU A 286 -22.63 6.74 10.02
CA GLU A 286 -22.11 5.79 11.01
C GLU A 286 -22.52 6.21 12.43
N SER A 287 -22.75 5.22 13.29
CA SER A 287 -23.15 5.48 14.66
C SER A 287 -22.07 6.23 15.44
N GLU A 288 -22.48 7.02 16.44
CA GLU A 288 -21.52 7.69 17.32
C GLU A 288 -20.63 6.66 18.08
N ALA A 289 -21.16 5.48 18.39
CA ALA A 289 -20.37 4.39 18.96
C ALA A 289 -19.27 3.93 18.01
N THR A 290 -19.58 3.74 16.73
CA THR A 290 -18.58 3.41 15.68
C THR A 290 -17.54 4.51 15.55
N LYS A 291 -17.97 5.77 15.44
CA LYS A 291 -17.03 6.92 15.35
C LYS A 291 -16.10 6.98 16.54
N LYS A 292 -16.61 6.77 17.75
CA LYS A 292 -15.83 6.73 19.00
C LYS A 292 -14.86 5.52 19.04
N LEU A 293 -15.27 4.36 18.54
CA LEU A 293 -14.41 3.19 18.42
C LEU A 293 -13.16 3.51 17.63
N TYR A 294 -13.31 4.18 16.48
CA TYR A 294 -12.21 4.61 15.61
C TYR A 294 -11.49 5.87 16.14
N GLY A 295 -11.88 6.43 17.26
CA GLY A 295 -11.28 7.64 17.85
C GLY A 295 -11.47 8.91 16.99
N ILE A 296 -12.53 8.97 16.19
CA ILE A 296 -12.85 10.13 15.34
C ILE A 296 -13.25 11.35 16.19
N ASP A 297 -13.67 11.14 17.43
CA ASP A 297 -13.99 12.14 18.43
C ASP A 297 -12.77 12.82 19.07
N LYS A 298 -11.53 12.38 18.72
CA LYS A 298 -10.30 12.89 19.33
C LYS A 298 -9.40 13.51 18.26
N PRO A 299 -8.89 14.73 18.43
CA PRO A 299 -8.07 15.42 17.42
C PRO A 299 -6.83 14.62 16.95
N ALA A 300 -6.22 13.85 17.86
CA ALA A 300 -5.00 13.10 17.55
C ALA A 300 -5.24 11.90 16.61
N THR A 301 -6.40 11.26 16.70
CA THR A 301 -6.76 10.04 15.97
C THR A 301 -7.77 10.28 14.85
N GLU A 302 -8.45 11.43 14.84
CA GLU A 302 -9.57 11.75 13.95
C GLU A 302 -9.28 11.43 12.48
N GLU A 303 -8.19 11.97 11.95
CA GLU A 303 -7.89 11.85 10.52
C GLU A 303 -7.49 10.43 10.11
N PHE A 304 -6.75 9.72 10.95
CA PHE A 304 -6.43 8.32 10.68
C PHE A 304 -7.64 7.42 10.91
N GLY A 305 -8.44 7.69 11.94
CA GLY A 305 -9.69 7.00 12.23
C GLY A 305 -10.73 7.09 11.11
N LYS A 306 -10.90 8.28 10.53
CA LYS A 306 -11.76 8.46 9.34
C LYS A 306 -11.32 7.59 8.17
N ARG A 307 -10.02 7.52 7.89
CA ARG A 307 -9.47 6.69 6.81
C ARG A 307 -9.65 5.20 7.08
N CYS A 308 -9.42 4.73 8.30
CA CYS A 308 -9.68 3.34 8.70
C CYS A 308 -11.17 2.99 8.55
N LEU A 309 -12.09 3.85 8.99
CA LEU A 309 -13.53 3.64 8.85
C LEU A 309 -13.97 3.63 7.37
N ILE A 310 -13.42 4.52 6.55
CA ILE A 310 -13.66 4.53 5.09
C ILE A 310 -13.15 3.23 4.46
N ALA A 311 -11.97 2.74 4.86
CA ALA A 311 -11.41 1.49 4.34
C ALA A 311 -12.32 0.29 4.65
N ARG A 312 -12.87 0.19 5.88
CA ARG A 312 -13.85 -0.83 6.25
C ARG A 312 -15.08 -0.76 5.34
N ARG A 313 -15.65 0.43 5.15
CA ARG A 313 -16.83 0.65 4.30
C ARG A 313 -16.58 0.27 2.83
N LEU A 314 -15.39 0.56 2.33
CA LEU A 314 -14.99 0.21 0.96
C LEU A 314 -14.91 -1.31 0.78
N VAL A 315 -14.26 -2.02 1.72
CA VAL A 315 -14.15 -3.48 1.69
C VAL A 315 -15.52 -4.14 1.85
N GLU A 316 -16.37 -3.64 2.74
CA GLU A 316 -17.76 -4.09 2.91
C GLU A 316 -18.56 -4.03 1.58
N ARG A 317 -18.20 -3.10 0.69
CA ARG A 317 -18.79 -2.90 -0.63
C ARG A 317 -18.04 -3.60 -1.77
N GLY A 318 -17.12 -4.48 -1.44
CA GLY A 318 -16.42 -5.31 -2.43
C GLY A 318 -15.19 -4.67 -3.08
N VAL A 319 -14.65 -3.58 -2.54
CA VAL A 319 -13.33 -3.06 -2.97
C VAL A 319 -12.25 -4.07 -2.58
N ARG A 320 -11.41 -4.44 -3.54
CA ARG A 320 -10.43 -5.52 -3.39
C ARG A 320 -9.21 -5.13 -2.57
N TYR A 321 -8.70 -3.92 -2.77
CA TYR A 321 -7.47 -3.47 -2.12
C TYR A 321 -7.57 -2.01 -1.68
N VAL A 322 -7.24 -1.75 -0.42
CA VAL A 322 -7.22 -0.39 0.13
C VAL A 322 -5.87 -0.14 0.79
N SER A 323 -5.14 0.88 0.34
CA SER A 323 -3.94 1.37 1.03
C SER A 323 -4.28 2.59 1.88
N ILE A 324 -3.81 2.63 3.12
CA ILE A 324 -3.86 3.80 4.01
C ILE A 324 -2.41 4.20 4.29
N PHE A 325 -2.03 5.41 3.93
CA PHE A 325 -0.68 5.91 4.16
C PHE A 325 -0.66 6.87 5.35
N THR A 326 0.33 6.74 6.22
CA THR A 326 0.66 7.82 7.17
C THR A 326 1.30 8.99 6.42
N GLY A 327 1.44 10.14 7.08
CA GLY A 327 2.16 11.26 6.50
C GLY A 327 3.60 10.90 6.17
N ASN A 328 4.18 11.67 5.23
CA ASN A 328 5.53 11.46 4.78
C ASN A 328 6.49 11.32 5.96
N GLN A 329 7.18 10.17 6.05
CA GLN A 329 8.19 9.85 7.06
C GLN A 329 7.77 10.07 8.52
N THR A 330 6.47 9.87 8.84
CA THR A 330 5.96 10.04 10.22
C THR A 330 6.71 9.17 11.23
N TRP A 331 7.28 8.02 10.81
CA TRP A 331 7.97 7.07 11.68
C TRP A 331 9.51 7.15 11.59
N ASP A 332 10.04 8.14 10.86
CA ASP A 332 11.47 8.30 10.62
C ASP A 332 12.15 9.10 11.74
N HIS A 333 12.37 8.44 12.89
CA HIS A 333 12.88 9.09 14.09
C HIS A 333 14.41 9.01 14.20
N HIS A 334 15.13 9.67 13.31
CA HIS A 334 16.57 9.90 13.41
C HIS A 334 16.95 10.81 14.58
N SER A 335 16.00 11.54 15.12
CA SER A 335 16.11 12.42 16.28
C SER A 335 14.81 12.46 17.04
N SER A 336 14.86 12.91 18.31
CA SER A 336 13.70 13.14 19.16
C SER A 336 12.71 11.95 19.23
N ILE A 337 13.22 10.72 19.20
CA ILE A 337 12.39 9.51 19.23
C ILE A 337 11.50 9.46 20.48
N LEU A 338 11.97 10.02 21.61
CA LEU A 338 11.22 10.02 22.87
C LEU A 338 9.92 10.83 22.83
N THR A 339 9.79 11.76 21.89
CA THR A 339 8.56 12.53 21.67
C THR A 339 7.86 12.16 20.38
N GLY A 340 8.62 11.84 19.32
CA GLY A 340 8.12 11.51 18.01
C GLY A 340 7.39 10.15 17.95
N LEU A 341 8.00 9.11 18.53
CA LEU A 341 7.40 7.78 18.51
C LEU A 341 6.07 7.71 19.28
N PRO A 342 5.93 8.25 20.52
CA PRO A 342 4.63 8.32 21.18
C PRO A 342 3.59 9.10 20.39
N ALA A 343 3.96 10.21 19.75
CA ALA A 343 3.04 11.00 18.94
C ALA A 343 2.57 10.24 17.69
N ALA A 344 3.45 9.49 17.04
CA ALA A 344 3.09 8.62 15.90
C ALA A 344 2.17 7.46 16.34
N CYS A 345 2.49 6.81 17.47
CA CYS A 345 1.65 5.76 18.05
C CYS A 345 0.25 6.28 18.40
N LEU A 346 0.16 7.44 19.05
CA LEU A 346 -1.11 8.05 19.44
C LEU A 346 -2.06 8.26 18.24
N GLN A 347 -1.52 8.58 17.05
CA GLN A 347 -2.33 8.78 15.86
C GLN A 347 -2.98 7.51 15.33
N VAL A 348 -2.31 6.35 15.47
CA VAL A 348 -2.68 5.13 14.73
C VAL A 348 -3.14 3.97 15.61
N ASP A 349 -2.74 3.91 16.87
CA ASP A 349 -2.97 2.76 17.74
C ASP A 349 -4.47 2.41 17.88
N GLN A 350 -5.28 3.37 18.34
CA GLN A 350 -6.73 3.16 18.49
C GLN A 350 -7.42 2.87 17.15
N PRO A 351 -7.23 3.67 16.08
CA PRO A 351 -7.88 3.41 14.80
C PRO A 351 -7.50 2.08 14.15
N ALA A 352 -6.24 1.65 14.24
CA ALA A 352 -5.79 0.38 13.68
C ALA A 352 -6.42 -0.81 14.41
N ALA A 353 -6.46 -0.76 15.75
CA ALA A 353 -7.15 -1.78 16.53
C ALA A 353 -8.66 -1.78 16.26
N ALA A 354 -9.28 -0.61 16.16
CA ALA A 354 -10.70 -0.46 15.86
C ALA A 354 -11.07 -1.09 14.52
N LEU A 355 -10.22 -0.94 13.50
CA LEU A 355 -10.43 -1.54 12.19
C LEU A 355 -10.53 -3.07 12.27
N VAL A 356 -9.61 -3.71 12.99
CA VAL A 356 -9.65 -5.18 13.18
C VAL A 356 -10.88 -5.61 13.96
N MET A 357 -11.21 -4.90 15.04
CA MET A 357 -12.40 -5.19 15.85
C MET A 357 -13.70 -5.05 15.07
N ASP A 358 -13.85 -3.96 14.31
CA ASP A 358 -15.05 -3.68 13.51
C ASP A 358 -15.21 -4.71 12.37
N LEU A 359 -14.13 -5.03 11.65
CA LEU A 359 -14.14 -6.09 10.63
C LEU A 359 -14.55 -7.44 11.25
N LYS A 360 -14.09 -7.76 12.46
CA LYS A 360 -14.49 -8.97 13.16
C LYS A 360 -15.98 -8.95 13.52
N GLN A 361 -16.46 -7.83 14.07
CA GLN A 361 -17.89 -7.66 14.43
C GLN A 361 -18.82 -7.75 13.21
N CYS A 362 -18.37 -7.23 12.06
CA CYS A 362 -19.10 -7.31 10.79
C CYS A 362 -18.98 -8.68 10.09
N GLY A 363 -18.21 -9.63 10.62
CA GLY A 363 -17.96 -10.92 9.98
C GLY A 363 -17.10 -10.85 8.73
N LEU A 364 -16.32 -9.78 8.56
CA LEU A 364 -15.48 -9.54 7.38
C LEU A 364 -14.01 -9.91 7.60
N LEU A 365 -13.55 -10.02 8.86
CA LEU A 365 -12.13 -10.24 9.17
C LEU A 365 -11.61 -11.56 8.59
N ASP A 366 -12.41 -12.61 8.59
CA ASP A 366 -11.99 -13.93 8.08
C ASP A 366 -11.60 -13.92 6.60
N THR A 367 -12.13 -12.96 5.83
CA THR A 367 -11.88 -12.81 4.39
C THR A 367 -11.16 -11.51 4.02
N THR A 368 -10.78 -10.71 5.01
CA THR A 368 -10.07 -9.45 4.81
C THR A 368 -8.72 -9.49 5.51
N ILE A 369 -7.65 -9.33 4.75
CA ILE A 369 -6.31 -9.14 5.33
C ILE A 369 -6.19 -7.70 5.79
N VAL A 370 -5.85 -7.50 7.07
CA VAL A 370 -5.41 -6.22 7.60
C VAL A 370 -3.90 -6.30 7.83
N HIS A 371 -3.15 -5.41 7.19
CA HIS A 371 -1.70 -5.27 7.34
C HIS A 371 -1.36 -3.95 8.01
N TRP A 372 -0.43 -3.98 8.94
CA TRP A 372 0.20 -2.82 9.56
C TRP A 372 1.72 -2.99 9.57
N GLY A 373 2.44 -2.08 8.99
CA GLY A 373 3.90 -2.11 8.97
C GLY A 373 4.50 -1.02 8.10
N GLY A 374 5.79 -0.87 8.17
CA GLY A 374 6.58 0.05 7.35
C GLY A 374 7.70 -0.69 6.63
N GLU A 375 8.49 0.07 5.90
CA GLU A 375 9.54 -0.44 5.01
C GLU A 375 10.77 -0.98 5.73
N MET A 376 10.95 -0.65 7.01
CA MET A 376 12.12 -1.02 7.82
C MET A 376 11.85 -0.86 9.31
N GLY A 377 12.79 -1.26 10.14
CA GLY A 377 12.87 -0.98 11.57
C GLY A 377 13.94 0.03 11.92
N ARG A 378 14.44 -0.02 13.17
CA ARG A 378 15.44 0.92 13.68
C ARG A 378 16.58 0.19 14.35
N LEU A 379 17.80 0.74 14.20
CA LEU A 379 19.02 0.19 14.82
C LEU A 379 18.98 0.24 16.35
N PRO A 380 19.67 -0.69 17.03
CA PRO A 380 19.75 -0.72 18.49
C PRO A 380 20.61 0.39 19.09
N VAL A 381 21.27 1.18 18.28
CA VAL A 381 22.22 2.23 18.70
C VAL A 381 21.62 3.62 18.52
N ILE A 382 22.14 4.56 19.31
CA ILE A 382 21.80 5.97 19.22
C ILE A 382 22.31 6.56 17.90
N GLN A 383 21.45 7.30 17.22
CA GLN A 383 21.88 8.28 16.24
C GLN A 383 21.85 9.68 16.89
N ASN A 384 22.99 10.33 16.88
CA ASN A 384 23.15 11.66 17.43
C ASN A 384 23.54 12.63 16.32
N ARG A 385 22.55 13.14 15.58
CA ARG A 385 22.81 14.12 14.53
C ARG A 385 23.45 15.39 15.12
N ALA A 386 24.35 16.01 14.37
CA ALA A 386 25.06 17.22 14.79
C ALA A 386 24.11 18.28 15.36
N GLY A 387 24.35 18.68 16.62
CA GLY A 387 23.50 19.63 17.35
C GLY A 387 22.51 19.01 18.34
N ALA A 388 22.34 17.70 18.39
CA ALA A 388 21.54 17.05 19.41
C ALA A 388 22.16 17.27 20.81
N LYS A 389 21.37 17.84 21.73
CA LYS A 389 21.78 18.09 23.10
C LYS A 389 21.10 17.10 24.05
N GLY A 390 21.87 16.12 24.52
CA GLY A 390 21.40 15.13 25.48
C GLY A 390 20.47 14.08 24.90
N ARG A 391 20.12 13.10 25.72
CA ARG A 391 19.36 11.88 25.34
C ARG A 391 17.93 12.16 24.84
N ALA A 392 17.35 13.30 25.20
CA ALA A 392 15.99 13.67 24.75
C ALA A 392 15.91 14.01 23.24
N SER A 393 17.05 14.35 22.63
CA SER A 393 17.10 14.78 21.21
C SER A 393 17.63 13.71 20.26
N VAL A 394 18.04 12.53 20.76
CA VAL A 394 18.55 11.45 19.92
C VAL A 394 17.43 10.61 19.30
N GLY A 395 17.79 9.83 18.29
CA GLY A 395 16.93 8.85 17.63
C GLY A 395 17.68 7.58 17.30
N ARG A 396 17.18 6.86 16.31
CA ARG A 396 17.78 5.63 15.79
C ARG A 396 17.84 5.69 14.27
N ASP A 397 18.92 5.19 13.68
CA ASP A 397 19.07 5.03 12.25
C ASP A 397 18.30 3.80 11.73
N HIS A 398 18.25 3.63 10.43
CA HIS A 398 17.52 2.59 9.71
C HIS A 398 18.04 1.19 10.00
N ASN A 399 17.11 0.24 10.19
CA ASN A 399 17.41 -1.18 10.22
C ASN A 399 16.56 -1.94 9.22
N THR A 400 17.16 -2.47 8.17
CA THR A 400 16.50 -3.25 7.13
C THR A 400 16.79 -4.74 7.21
N TYR A 401 17.62 -5.13 8.17
CA TYR A 401 18.03 -6.51 8.39
C TYR A 401 17.15 -7.27 9.38
N GLY A 402 16.36 -6.54 10.17
CA GLY A 402 15.41 -7.10 11.12
C GLY A 402 14.38 -6.06 11.52
N PHE A 403 13.08 -6.34 11.29
CA PHE A 403 11.99 -5.47 11.73
C PHE A 403 10.69 -6.25 11.89
N SER A 404 9.69 -5.61 12.49
CA SER A 404 8.39 -6.23 12.74
C SER A 404 7.28 -5.58 11.94
N MET A 405 6.36 -6.42 11.47
CA MET A 405 5.04 -6.06 10.94
C MET A 405 4.00 -6.95 11.59
N TRP A 406 2.74 -6.54 11.56
CA TRP A 406 1.67 -7.45 11.93
C TRP A 406 0.58 -7.52 10.86
N VAL A 407 -0.11 -8.67 10.84
CA VAL A 407 -1.25 -8.95 9.97
C VAL A 407 -2.38 -9.56 10.78
N ALA A 408 -3.61 -9.38 10.34
CA ALA A 408 -4.79 -9.99 10.95
C ALA A 408 -5.79 -10.41 9.88
N GLY A 409 -6.56 -11.47 10.16
CA GLY A 409 -7.63 -11.95 9.28
C GLY A 409 -7.15 -12.55 7.95
N GLY A 410 -8.07 -12.74 7.00
CA GLY A 410 -7.78 -13.21 5.65
C GLY A 410 -7.09 -14.57 5.54
N GLY A 411 -7.03 -15.36 6.61
CA GLY A 411 -6.36 -16.66 6.65
C GLY A 411 -5.03 -16.69 7.41
N PHE A 412 -4.60 -15.58 8.01
CA PHE A 412 -3.48 -15.58 8.94
C PHE A 412 -3.86 -16.20 10.28
N LYS A 413 -2.88 -16.78 10.99
CA LYS A 413 -3.07 -17.29 12.36
C LYS A 413 -3.37 -16.14 13.32
N ALA A 414 -4.39 -16.31 14.12
CA ALA A 414 -4.71 -15.41 15.21
C ALA A 414 -3.84 -15.72 16.45
N GLY A 415 -3.44 -14.68 17.20
CA GLY A 415 -2.67 -14.82 18.43
C GLY A 415 -1.29 -15.45 18.27
N HIS A 416 -0.59 -15.16 17.17
CA HIS A 416 0.67 -15.80 16.82
C HIS A 416 1.82 -14.79 16.67
N ALA A 417 2.97 -15.07 17.30
CA ALA A 417 4.21 -14.36 17.07
C ALA A 417 5.17 -15.26 16.29
N HIS A 418 5.63 -14.80 15.13
CA HIS A 418 6.47 -15.53 14.20
C HIS A 418 7.86 -14.91 14.11
N GLY A 419 8.87 -15.78 14.19
CA GLY A 419 10.26 -15.41 14.02
C GLY A 419 10.83 -14.54 15.16
N ALA A 420 12.07 -14.17 15.01
CA ALA A 420 12.75 -13.25 15.92
C ALA A 420 13.96 -12.61 15.25
N THR A 421 14.32 -11.42 15.72
CA THR A 421 15.65 -10.85 15.51
C THR A 421 16.64 -11.39 16.55
N ASP A 422 17.94 -11.09 16.37
CA ASP A 422 19.00 -11.41 17.32
C ASP A 422 18.74 -10.76 18.70
N GLU A 423 19.65 -11.00 19.62
CA GLU A 423 19.55 -10.51 21.01
C GLU A 423 19.55 -8.97 21.12
N PHE A 424 19.94 -8.28 20.05
CA PHE A 424 19.98 -6.82 19.97
C PHE A 424 18.87 -6.22 19.13
N GLY A 425 18.07 -7.04 18.45
CA GLY A 425 17.05 -6.52 17.51
C GLY A 425 17.64 -6.04 16.18
N HIS A 426 18.87 -6.48 15.81
CA HIS A 426 19.57 -5.98 14.62
C HIS A 426 19.29 -6.84 13.40
N HIS A 427 19.50 -8.15 13.46
CA HIS A 427 19.31 -9.06 12.34
C HIS A 427 18.17 -10.05 12.60
N ALA A 428 17.31 -10.28 11.61
CA ALA A 428 16.38 -11.40 11.63
C ALA A 428 17.18 -12.72 11.60
N VAL A 429 17.01 -13.58 12.60
CA VAL A 429 17.81 -14.80 12.77
C VAL A 429 16.97 -16.07 12.89
N LYS A 430 15.70 -15.96 13.28
CA LYS A 430 14.80 -17.09 13.45
C LYS A 430 13.59 -16.93 12.51
N ASP A 431 13.26 -18.01 11.78
CA ASP A 431 12.09 -18.06 10.89
C ASP A 431 11.97 -16.79 10.02
N VAL A 432 13.04 -16.49 9.32
CA VAL A 432 13.22 -15.23 8.58
C VAL A 432 12.22 -15.12 7.43
N VAL A 433 11.60 -13.96 7.31
CA VAL A 433 10.65 -13.63 6.24
C VAL A 433 11.16 -12.44 5.44
N ASN A 434 11.52 -12.64 4.18
CA ASN A 434 11.87 -11.54 3.29
C ASN A 434 10.63 -11.01 2.55
N HIS A 435 10.74 -9.87 1.89
CA HIS A 435 9.63 -9.26 1.19
C HIS A 435 9.07 -10.13 0.04
N TYR A 436 9.88 -10.99 -0.60
CA TYR A 436 9.40 -11.91 -1.64
C TYR A 436 8.54 -13.03 -1.04
N ASP A 437 8.96 -13.59 0.10
CA ASP A 437 8.19 -14.60 0.83
C ASP A 437 6.87 -14.02 1.33
N TYR A 438 6.91 -12.79 1.82
CA TYR A 438 5.71 -12.06 2.25
C TYR A 438 4.73 -11.85 1.08
N HIS A 439 5.20 -11.38 -0.09
CA HIS A 439 4.36 -11.24 -1.28
C HIS A 439 3.81 -12.58 -1.78
N ALA A 440 4.63 -13.63 -1.81
CA ALA A 440 4.16 -14.97 -2.20
C ALA A 440 3.07 -15.48 -1.25
N THR A 441 3.20 -15.21 0.06
CA THR A 441 2.22 -15.56 1.08
C THR A 441 0.91 -14.79 0.90
N LEU A 442 0.98 -13.48 0.66
CA LEU A 442 -0.21 -12.66 0.39
C LEU A 442 -0.94 -13.13 -0.87
N LEU A 443 -0.22 -13.35 -1.98
CA LEU A 443 -0.83 -13.88 -3.21
C LEU A 443 -1.49 -15.25 -2.99
N HIS A 444 -0.83 -16.13 -2.24
CA HIS A 444 -1.39 -17.46 -1.89
C HIS A 444 -2.72 -17.33 -1.13
N LEU A 445 -2.83 -16.40 -0.17
CA LEU A 445 -4.08 -16.16 0.57
C LEU A 445 -5.21 -15.66 -0.33
N PHE A 446 -4.89 -14.97 -1.43
CA PHE A 446 -5.85 -14.61 -2.48
C PHE A 446 -6.11 -15.74 -3.49
N GLY A 447 -5.53 -16.92 -3.30
CA GLY A 447 -5.62 -18.03 -4.25
C GLY A 447 -4.82 -17.81 -5.54
N LEU A 448 -3.90 -16.84 -5.54
CA LEU A 448 -3.03 -16.52 -6.65
C LEU A 448 -1.67 -17.23 -6.50
N ASP A 449 -1.24 -17.93 -7.53
CA ASP A 449 0.10 -18.50 -7.60
C ASP A 449 1.08 -17.42 -8.09
N ALA A 450 2.05 -17.08 -7.27
CA ALA A 450 3.03 -16.02 -7.56
C ALA A 450 3.86 -16.28 -8.84
N ARG A 451 3.96 -17.53 -9.28
CA ARG A 451 4.68 -17.92 -10.50
C ARG A 451 3.80 -17.93 -11.75
N LYS A 452 2.48 -18.08 -11.58
CA LYS A 452 1.50 -18.08 -12.67
C LYS A 452 0.89 -16.71 -12.93
N LEU A 453 0.85 -15.86 -11.90
CA LEU A 453 0.37 -14.48 -12.04
C LEU A 453 1.42 -13.66 -12.79
N SER A 454 1.30 -13.62 -14.11
CA SER A 454 2.24 -12.94 -14.99
C SER A 454 1.54 -11.97 -15.95
N TYR A 455 2.30 -11.02 -16.44
CA TYR A 455 1.91 -10.10 -17.50
C TYR A 455 2.98 -10.10 -18.59
N LYS A 456 2.58 -10.32 -19.83
CA LYS A 456 3.52 -10.37 -20.95
C LYS A 456 3.90 -8.96 -21.40
N ARG A 457 5.17 -8.58 -21.23
CA ARG A 457 5.71 -7.29 -21.65
C ARG A 457 6.97 -7.48 -22.49
N ASN A 458 6.97 -6.92 -23.69
CA ASN A 458 8.11 -7.02 -24.63
C ASN A 458 8.57 -8.47 -24.83
N GLY A 459 7.61 -9.40 -24.95
CA GLY A 459 7.90 -10.83 -25.16
C GLY A 459 8.29 -11.63 -23.91
N THR A 460 8.47 -10.97 -22.76
CA THR A 460 8.87 -11.60 -21.49
C THR A 460 7.74 -11.54 -20.47
N ASP A 461 7.52 -12.64 -19.76
CA ASP A 461 6.58 -12.67 -18.66
C ASP A 461 7.16 -11.94 -17.44
N GLN A 462 6.41 -10.98 -16.96
CA GLN A 462 6.73 -10.20 -15.75
C GLN A 462 5.86 -10.69 -14.59
N VAL A 463 6.44 -10.79 -13.42
CA VAL A 463 5.78 -11.25 -12.18
C VAL A 463 6.07 -10.28 -11.04
N LEU A 464 5.26 -10.33 -9.97
CA LEU A 464 5.54 -9.59 -8.74
C LEU A 464 6.74 -10.17 -7.99
N VAL A 465 6.79 -11.51 -7.88
CA VAL A 465 7.80 -12.24 -7.09
C VAL A 465 8.83 -12.84 -8.03
N GLU A 466 9.90 -12.12 -8.29
CA GLU A 466 10.96 -12.56 -9.21
C GLU A 466 11.97 -13.52 -8.57
N ASN A 467 12.03 -13.58 -7.24
CA ASN A 467 12.94 -14.48 -6.56
C ASN A 467 12.47 -15.96 -6.69
N PRO A 468 13.20 -16.83 -7.39
CA PRO A 468 12.79 -18.22 -7.58
C PRO A 468 12.83 -19.06 -6.29
N LYS A 469 13.50 -18.55 -5.24
CA LYS A 469 13.57 -19.20 -3.92
C LYS A 469 12.46 -18.71 -2.97
N ALA A 470 11.65 -17.75 -3.40
CA ALA A 470 10.54 -17.26 -2.58
C ALA A 470 9.57 -18.40 -2.27
N ARG A 471 9.12 -18.45 -1.03
CA ARG A 471 8.19 -19.46 -0.52
C ARG A 471 6.96 -18.82 0.11
N VAL A 472 5.88 -19.55 0.16
CA VAL A 472 4.75 -19.25 1.02
C VAL A 472 5.15 -19.59 2.45
N VAL A 473 5.00 -18.64 3.36
CA VAL A 473 5.29 -18.83 4.80
C VAL A 473 4.08 -19.48 5.45
N THR A 474 3.96 -20.81 5.31
CA THR A 474 2.80 -21.58 5.79
C THR A 474 2.67 -21.57 7.30
N GLU A 475 3.77 -21.31 8.01
CA GLU A 475 3.85 -21.27 9.48
C GLU A 475 3.00 -20.16 10.11
N ILE A 476 2.68 -19.09 9.32
CA ILE A 476 1.82 -17.98 9.77
C ILE A 476 0.38 -18.09 9.26
N LEU A 477 0.03 -19.18 8.56
CA LEU A 477 -1.31 -19.40 8.00
C LEU A 477 -2.15 -20.31 8.91
N ALA A 478 -3.49 -20.04 8.96
CA ALA A 478 -4.48 -20.78 9.76
C ALA A 478 -5.00 -22.04 9.07
#